data_4ddd8ae298e4fe8072239d22104bee37
#
_entry.id   4ddd8ae298e4fe8072239d22104bee37
#
_cell.length_a   1.000
_cell.length_b   1.000
_cell.length_c   1.000
_cell.angle_alpha   90.00
_cell.angle_beta   90.00
_cell.angle_gamma   90.00
#
_symmetry.space_group_name_H-M   'P 1'
#
loop_
_entity.id
_entity.type
_entity.pdbx_description
1 polymer ?
#
loop_
_entity_poly.entity_id
_entity_poly.type
_entity_poly.pdbx_seq_one_letter_code
_entity_poly.pdbx_strand_id
1 'polypeptide(L)'
;MQAMAAEGITYNLDQMDSDIISRLKTPDGSLVLLSYPVVTVDMGQQLARMKTPTEIETLWLDYVLELAREARADPAREATTVVIGIHPFVIGTPDGAAALRRVLLRLKMDDAVWLTNTDAILKAADLK
;
A
#
# COMPACT_ATOMS: atom_id res chain seq x y z
N MET A 1 -5.09 14.60 -13.02
CA MET A 1 -6.11 14.23 -12.02
C MET A 1 -7.51 14.77 -12.34
N GLN A 2 -7.71 16.02 -12.77
CA GLN A 2 -9.04 16.53 -13.15
C GLN A 2 -9.68 15.68 -14.26
N ALA A 3 -8.95 15.40 -15.34
CA ALA A 3 -9.44 14.55 -16.43
C ALA A 3 -9.80 13.12 -15.95
N MET A 4 -9.12 12.58 -14.95
CA MET A 4 -9.44 11.27 -14.38
C MET A 4 -10.81 11.31 -13.68
N ALA A 5 -11.08 12.36 -12.91
CA ALA A 5 -12.38 12.52 -12.25
C ALA A 5 -13.52 12.71 -13.28
N ALA A 6 -13.29 13.48 -14.34
CA ALA A 6 -14.25 13.67 -15.43
C ALA A 6 -14.61 12.36 -16.16
N GLU A 7 -13.66 11.44 -16.28
CA GLU A 7 -13.85 10.12 -16.86
C GLU A 7 -14.39 9.06 -15.87
N GLY A 8 -14.77 9.48 -14.66
CA GLY A 8 -15.38 8.61 -13.66
C GLY A 8 -14.37 7.71 -12.92
N ILE A 9 -13.07 7.99 -12.99
CA ILE A 9 -12.07 7.33 -12.14
C ILE A 9 -12.25 7.83 -10.71
N THR A 10 -12.31 6.91 -9.76
CA THR A 10 -12.65 7.21 -8.36
C THR A 10 -11.44 7.27 -7.44
N TYR A 11 -10.30 6.72 -7.85
CA TYR A 11 -9.08 6.72 -7.05
C TYR A 11 -7.81 6.81 -7.89
N ASN A 12 -6.71 7.16 -7.23
CA ASN A 12 -5.37 7.20 -7.81
C ASN A 12 -4.37 6.65 -6.79
N LEU A 13 -3.39 5.87 -7.27
CA LEU A 13 -2.35 5.23 -6.44
C LEU A 13 -0.99 5.96 -6.55
N ASP A 14 -0.92 7.12 -7.20
CA ASP A 14 0.36 7.80 -7.46
C ASP A 14 0.82 8.69 -6.29
N GLN A 15 0.15 8.63 -5.14
CA GLN A 15 0.57 9.41 -3.98
C GLN A 15 1.79 8.76 -3.32
N MET A 16 2.91 9.50 -3.28
CA MET A 16 4.17 9.04 -2.72
C MET A 16 4.65 9.87 -1.52
N ASP A 17 3.94 10.92 -1.19
CA ASP A 17 4.32 11.93 -0.19
C ASP A 17 3.55 11.81 1.12
N SER A 18 2.58 10.89 1.20
CA SER A 18 1.78 10.65 2.39
C SER A 18 1.24 9.22 2.41
N ASP A 19 1.23 8.59 3.57
CA ASP A 19 0.57 7.30 3.82
C ASP A 19 -0.89 7.44 4.24
N ILE A 20 -1.35 8.68 4.45
CA ILE A 20 -2.72 8.98 4.84
C ILE A 20 -3.62 9.01 3.61
N ILE A 21 -4.79 8.38 3.72
CA ILE A 21 -5.82 8.47 2.69
C ILE A 21 -6.28 9.92 2.59
N SER A 22 -6.24 10.48 1.41
CA SER A 22 -6.70 11.84 1.15
C SER A 22 -7.73 11.89 0.01
N ARG A 23 -8.45 12.99 -0.08
CA ARG A 23 -9.43 13.21 -1.13
C ARG A 23 -9.13 14.51 -1.88
N LEU A 24 -8.83 14.37 -3.14
CA LEU A 24 -8.66 15.50 -4.06
C LEU A 24 -10.02 15.88 -4.65
N LYS A 25 -10.46 17.09 -4.37
CA LYS A 25 -11.65 17.68 -5.01
C LYS A 25 -11.25 18.35 -6.32
N THR A 26 -12.01 18.10 -7.38
CA THR A 26 -11.89 18.76 -8.69
C THR A 26 -13.25 19.31 -9.12
N PRO A 27 -13.31 20.23 -10.09
CA PRO A 27 -14.58 20.72 -10.64
C PRO A 27 -15.50 19.62 -11.18
N ASP A 28 -14.93 18.53 -11.66
CA ASP A 28 -15.63 17.43 -12.32
C ASP A 28 -15.86 16.22 -11.40
N GLY A 29 -15.52 16.31 -10.12
CA GLY A 29 -15.69 15.23 -9.15
C GLY A 29 -14.57 15.17 -8.12
N SER A 30 -14.37 14.00 -7.51
CA SER A 30 -13.29 13.81 -6.55
C SER A 30 -12.57 12.48 -6.76
N LEU A 31 -11.29 12.45 -6.38
CA LEU A 31 -10.45 11.26 -6.40
C LEU A 31 -9.99 10.94 -4.98
N VAL A 32 -10.06 9.67 -4.59
CA VAL A 32 -9.37 9.19 -3.40
C VAL A 32 -7.90 8.94 -3.77
N LEU A 33 -6.99 9.51 -2.99
CA LEU A 33 -5.56 9.32 -3.15
C LEU A 33 -5.08 8.29 -2.13
N LEU A 34 -4.41 7.26 -2.64
CA LEU A 34 -3.87 6.16 -1.85
C LEU A 34 -2.35 6.12 -2.00
N SER A 35 -1.66 5.83 -0.91
CA SER A 35 -0.20 5.74 -0.89
C SER A 35 0.30 4.55 -1.71
N TYR A 36 1.29 4.82 -2.57
CA TYR A 36 2.05 3.81 -3.30
C TYR A 36 3.55 4.06 -3.12
N PRO A 37 4.10 3.77 -1.95
CA PRO A 37 5.48 4.08 -1.66
C PRO A 37 6.43 3.20 -2.49
N VAL A 38 7.44 3.82 -3.09
CA VAL A 38 8.44 3.10 -3.93
C VAL A 38 9.16 1.99 -3.15
N VAL A 39 9.26 2.13 -1.83
CA VAL A 39 9.90 1.14 -0.95
C VAL A 39 9.17 -0.21 -0.94
N THR A 40 7.87 -0.22 -1.18
CA THR A 40 7.05 -1.45 -1.17
C THR A 40 6.84 -2.06 -2.57
N VAL A 41 7.57 -1.59 -3.58
CA VAL A 41 7.51 -2.10 -4.96
C VAL A 41 8.66 -3.07 -5.21
N ASP A 42 8.36 -4.33 -5.54
CA ASP A 42 9.35 -5.40 -5.75
C ASP A 42 10.38 -5.07 -6.85
N MET A 43 9.91 -4.54 -7.99
CA MET A 43 10.77 -4.21 -9.12
C MET A 43 11.86 -3.19 -8.74
N GLY A 44 11.49 -2.14 -8.00
CA GLY A 44 12.44 -1.14 -7.51
C GLY A 44 13.45 -1.72 -6.54
N GLN A 45 13.04 -2.67 -5.70
CA GLN A 45 13.91 -3.29 -4.72
C GLN A 45 14.83 -4.33 -5.36
N GLN A 46 14.30 -5.21 -6.20
CA GLN A 46 15.06 -6.32 -6.78
C GLN A 46 15.94 -5.86 -7.95
N LEU A 47 15.39 -5.10 -8.89
CA LEU A 47 16.13 -4.74 -10.12
C LEU A 47 17.01 -3.49 -9.96
N ALA A 48 16.55 -2.47 -9.22
CA ALA A 48 17.31 -1.25 -9.05
C ALA A 48 18.24 -1.28 -7.83
N ARG A 49 17.81 -1.91 -6.73
CA ARG A 49 18.58 -2.00 -5.48
C ARG A 49 19.23 -3.36 -5.24
N MET A 50 19.07 -4.31 -6.17
CA MET A 50 19.67 -5.65 -6.15
C MET A 50 19.36 -6.45 -4.85
N LYS A 51 18.21 -6.18 -4.23
CA LYS A 51 17.80 -6.89 -3.02
C LYS A 51 17.33 -8.30 -3.34
N THR A 52 17.69 -9.23 -2.48
CA THR A 52 17.17 -10.59 -2.49
C THR A 52 15.72 -10.63 -2.02
N PRO A 53 14.93 -11.66 -2.34
CA PRO A 53 13.57 -11.82 -1.84
C PRO A 53 13.47 -11.79 -0.31
N THR A 54 14.45 -12.31 0.42
CA THR A 54 14.48 -12.26 1.89
C THR A 54 14.70 -10.84 2.41
N GLU A 55 15.54 -10.03 1.77
CA GLU A 55 15.72 -8.62 2.13
C GLU A 55 14.49 -7.79 1.80
N ILE A 56 13.78 -8.11 0.74
CA ILE A 56 12.49 -7.49 0.39
C ILE A 56 11.43 -7.83 1.43
N GLU A 57 11.34 -9.11 1.84
CA GLU A 57 10.45 -9.55 2.92
C GLU A 57 10.70 -8.74 4.20
N THR A 58 11.94 -8.65 4.64
CA THR A 58 12.32 -7.86 5.83
C THR A 58 11.89 -6.40 5.69
N LEU A 59 12.24 -5.78 4.57
CA LEU A 59 11.91 -4.37 4.29
C LEU A 59 10.40 -4.11 4.34
N TRP A 60 9.60 -4.97 3.73
CA TRP A 60 8.16 -4.81 3.70
C TRP A 60 7.51 -5.03 5.06
N LEU A 61 7.99 -6.01 5.81
CA LEU A 61 7.52 -6.25 7.18
C LEU A 61 7.88 -5.10 8.11
N ASP A 62 9.12 -4.63 8.08
CA ASP A 62 9.57 -3.51 8.92
C ASP A 62 8.74 -2.26 8.63
N TYR A 63 8.50 -1.95 7.34
CA TYR A 63 7.72 -0.79 6.94
C TYR A 63 6.28 -0.86 7.45
N VAL A 64 5.57 -1.95 7.16
CA VAL A 64 4.14 -2.07 7.52
C VAL A 64 3.94 -2.23 9.03
N LEU A 65 4.78 -3.00 9.70
CA LEU A 65 4.67 -3.22 11.15
C LEU A 65 5.03 -1.97 11.95
N GLU A 66 5.92 -1.11 11.43
CA GLU A 66 6.18 0.18 12.07
C GLU A 66 4.96 1.11 11.99
N LEU A 67 4.31 1.19 10.83
CA LEU A 67 3.04 1.93 10.70
C LEU A 67 1.95 1.38 11.63
N ALA A 68 1.86 0.06 11.77
CA ALA A 68 0.94 -0.59 12.70
C ALA A 68 1.27 -0.25 14.16
N ARG A 69 2.57 -0.18 14.51
CA ARG A 69 3.03 0.24 15.84
C ARG A 69 2.64 1.70 16.13
N GLU A 70 2.84 2.59 15.16
CA GLU A 70 2.44 4.00 15.28
C GLU A 70 0.92 4.16 15.44
N ALA A 71 0.14 3.40 14.68
CA ALA A 71 -1.33 3.41 14.79
C ALA A 71 -1.82 2.97 16.18
N ARG A 72 -1.14 1.99 16.80
CA ARG A 72 -1.44 1.60 18.19
C ARG A 72 -1.04 2.64 19.22
N ALA A 73 0.06 3.35 18.96
CA ALA A 73 0.54 4.38 19.89
C ALA A 73 -0.34 5.64 19.90
N ASP A 74 -1.02 5.92 18.77
CA ASP A 74 -1.95 7.04 18.64
C ASP A 74 -3.28 6.59 17.99
N PRO A 75 -4.25 6.15 18.80
CA PRO A 75 -5.56 5.73 18.29
C PRO A 75 -6.38 6.86 17.61
N ALA A 76 -5.99 8.12 17.79
CA ALA A 76 -6.62 9.25 17.12
C ALA A 76 -6.01 9.51 15.73
N ARG A 77 -4.90 8.85 15.38
CA ARG A 77 -4.27 8.95 14.07
C ARG A 77 -5.24 8.50 12.96
N GLU A 78 -5.22 9.21 11.85
CA GLU A 78 -5.94 8.80 10.66
C GLU A 78 -5.41 7.46 10.12
N ALA A 79 -6.30 6.67 9.52
CA ALA A 79 -5.92 5.40 8.91
C ALA A 79 -4.92 5.63 7.77
N THR A 80 -3.85 4.85 7.79
CA THR A 80 -2.83 4.86 6.74
C THR A 80 -3.05 3.72 5.75
N THR A 81 -2.63 3.88 4.52
CA THR A 81 -2.66 2.85 3.49
C THR A 81 -1.29 2.58 2.94
N VAL A 82 -1.01 1.32 2.65
CA VAL A 82 0.22 0.89 1.97
C VAL A 82 -0.16 -0.06 0.85
N VAL A 83 0.26 0.26 -0.35
CA VAL A 83 0.17 -0.66 -1.50
C VAL A 83 1.48 -1.41 -1.63
N ILE A 84 1.43 -2.74 -1.60
CA ILE A 84 2.56 -3.59 -1.96
C ILE A 84 2.47 -3.88 -3.45
N GLY A 85 3.37 -3.27 -4.23
CA GLY A 85 3.44 -3.44 -5.67
C GLY A 85 4.22 -4.71 -6.05
N ILE A 86 3.54 -5.63 -6.74
CA ILE A 86 4.13 -6.90 -7.15
C ILE A 86 4.08 -7.08 -8.67
N HIS A 87 5.20 -7.54 -9.24
CA HIS A 87 5.30 -7.89 -10.64
C HIS A 87 5.56 -9.40 -10.74
N PRO A 88 4.67 -10.20 -11.35
CA PRO A 88 4.81 -11.64 -11.44
C PRO A 88 6.15 -12.11 -12.04
N PHE A 89 6.70 -11.34 -12.97
CA PHE A 89 8.01 -11.63 -13.58
C PHE A 89 9.21 -11.26 -12.69
N VAL A 90 9.00 -10.55 -11.57
CA VAL A 90 10.03 -10.19 -10.58
C VAL A 90 9.94 -11.11 -9.38
N ILE A 91 8.90 -10.94 -8.54
CA ILE A 91 8.75 -11.66 -7.28
C ILE A 91 8.14 -13.07 -7.46
N GLY A 92 7.64 -13.40 -8.66
CA GLY A 92 6.97 -14.69 -8.94
C GLY A 92 7.91 -15.90 -9.06
N THR A 93 9.18 -15.76 -8.72
CA THR A 93 10.13 -16.89 -8.56
C THR A 93 9.76 -17.73 -7.33
N PRO A 94 10.18 -19.01 -7.22
CA PRO A 94 9.83 -19.85 -6.07
C PRO A 94 10.21 -19.25 -4.72
N ASP A 95 11.38 -18.68 -4.60
CA ASP A 95 11.89 -18.00 -3.41
C ASP A 95 11.17 -16.67 -3.15
N GLY A 96 10.88 -15.89 -4.20
CA GLY A 96 10.11 -14.67 -4.13
C GLY A 96 8.66 -14.90 -3.69
N ALA A 97 8.00 -15.91 -4.27
CA ALA A 97 6.65 -16.30 -3.86
C ALA A 97 6.61 -16.80 -2.41
N ALA A 98 7.65 -17.51 -1.97
CA ALA A 98 7.78 -17.94 -0.57
C ALA A 98 7.95 -16.74 0.38
N ALA A 99 8.77 -15.75 0.01
CA ALA A 99 8.93 -14.51 0.76
C ALA A 99 7.61 -13.72 0.86
N LEU A 100 6.93 -13.50 -0.27
CA LEU A 100 5.62 -12.82 -0.29
C LEU A 100 4.59 -13.54 0.60
N ARG A 101 4.55 -14.88 0.54
CA ARG A 101 3.67 -15.67 1.40
C ARG A 101 3.95 -15.42 2.88
N ARG A 102 5.23 -15.39 3.30
CA ARG A 102 5.58 -15.10 4.70
C ARG A 102 5.16 -13.71 5.14
N VAL A 103 5.37 -12.70 4.27
CA VAL A 103 4.88 -11.33 4.50
C VAL A 103 3.39 -11.33 4.77
N LEU A 104 2.59 -11.87 3.85
CA LEU A 104 1.13 -11.88 3.97
C LEU A 104 0.65 -12.63 5.22
N LEU A 105 1.24 -13.77 5.53
CA LEU A 105 0.89 -14.53 6.74
C LEU A 105 1.23 -13.75 8.02
N ARG A 106 2.39 -13.08 8.05
CA ARG A 106 2.80 -12.29 9.22
C ARG A 106 1.90 -11.06 9.41
N LEU A 107 1.58 -10.33 8.34
CA LEU A 107 0.71 -9.17 8.39
C LEU A 107 -0.73 -9.54 8.78
N LYS A 108 -1.23 -10.68 8.29
CA LYS A 108 -2.57 -11.17 8.66
C LYS A 108 -2.74 -11.46 10.16
N MET A 109 -1.65 -11.72 10.87
CA MET A 109 -1.67 -12.00 12.32
C MET A 109 -1.67 -10.73 13.17
N ASP A 110 -1.53 -9.56 12.56
CA ASP A 110 -1.45 -8.27 13.25
C ASP A 110 -2.82 -7.59 13.21
N ASP A 111 -3.42 -7.33 14.37
CA ASP A 111 -4.76 -6.78 14.53
C ASP A 111 -4.90 -5.31 14.10
N ALA A 112 -3.80 -4.58 14.00
CA ALA A 112 -3.77 -3.22 13.45
C ALA A 112 -3.61 -3.20 11.92
N VAL A 113 -3.46 -4.37 11.28
CA VAL A 113 -3.29 -4.48 9.82
C VAL A 113 -4.53 -5.07 9.18
N TRP A 114 -5.18 -4.30 8.34
CA TRP A 114 -6.28 -4.77 7.51
C TRP A 114 -5.79 -5.09 6.10
N LEU A 115 -5.52 -6.37 5.81
CA LEU A 115 -5.23 -6.83 4.46
C LEU A 115 -6.51 -6.80 3.63
N THR A 116 -6.53 -5.95 2.62
CA THR A 116 -7.74 -5.65 1.86
C THR A 116 -7.40 -5.26 0.41
N ASN A 117 -8.40 -4.85 -0.33
CA ASN A 117 -8.27 -4.33 -1.69
C ASN A 117 -8.79 -2.88 -1.78
N THR A 118 -8.51 -2.23 -2.90
CA THR A 118 -8.88 -0.84 -3.14
C THR A 118 -10.38 -0.59 -3.01
N ASP A 119 -11.23 -1.46 -3.53
CA ASP A 119 -12.69 -1.28 -3.46
C ASP A 119 -13.20 -1.24 -2.01
N ALA A 120 -12.64 -2.08 -1.16
CA ALA A 120 -13.01 -2.09 0.25
C ALA A 120 -12.49 -0.84 0.99
N ILE A 121 -11.29 -0.35 0.63
CA ILE A 121 -10.77 0.92 1.15
C ILE A 121 -11.66 2.09 0.75
N LEU A 122 -12.06 2.16 -0.53
CA LEU A 122 -12.94 3.22 -1.03
C LEU A 122 -14.27 3.24 -0.26
N LYS A 123 -14.89 2.07 -0.08
CA LYS A 123 -16.12 1.94 0.72
C LYS A 123 -15.94 2.41 2.15
N ALA A 124 -14.81 2.08 2.78
CA ALA A 124 -14.53 2.51 4.15
C ALA A 124 -14.26 4.03 4.22
N ALA A 125 -13.63 4.62 3.20
CA ALA A 125 -13.35 6.05 3.11
C ALA A 125 -14.61 6.90 2.86
N ASP A 126 -15.63 6.35 2.22
CA ASP A 126 -16.91 7.04 1.98
C ASP A 126 -17.83 7.05 3.21
N LEU A 127 -17.55 6.21 4.19
CA LEU A 127 -18.29 6.14 5.46
C LEU A 127 -17.83 7.17 6.52
N LYS A 128 -16.84 8.00 6.19
CA LYS A 128 -16.33 9.09 7.04
C LYS A 128 -16.65 10.46 6.42
#